data_16564e0a96b6ad380f18fe125a42621c
#
_entry.id   16564e0a96b6ad380f18fe125a42621c
#
_cell.length_a   1.000
_cell.length_b   1.000
_cell.length_c   1.000
_cell.angle_alpha   90.00
_cell.angle_beta   90.00
_cell.angle_gamma   90.00
#
_symmetry.space_group_name_H-M   'P 1'
#
loop_
_entity.id
_entity.type
_entity.pdbx_description
1 polymer ?
#
loop_
_entity_poly.entity_id
_entity_poly.type
_entity_poly.pdbx_seq_one_letter_code
_entity_poly.pdbx_strand_id
1 'polypeptide(L)'
;MLPETQTFSEAGFAKLQPYAWLGVVAPPGTSAPIAALISNAMAQALRHPEVQKRLADAVTEAVGSTPAETAAFVAEERAKWHEVIRSANVTVAD
;
A
#
# COMPACT_ATOMS: atom_id res chain seq x y z
N MET A 1 -16.73 1.80 -9.51
CA MET A 1 -16.31 0.40 -9.74
C MET A 1 -17.01 -0.19 -10.92
N LEU A 2 -16.39 -1.14 -11.58
CA LEU A 2 -16.94 -1.80 -12.77
C LEU A 2 -17.27 -3.26 -12.41
N PRO A 3 -18.46 -3.54 -11.87
CA PRO A 3 -18.77 -4.86 -11.32
C PRO A 3 -18.80 -5.99 -12.38
N GLU A 4 -19.00 -5.64 -13.65
CA GLU A 4 -19.02 -6.62 -14.73
C GLU A 4 -17.65 -6.88 -15.36
N THR A 5 -16.63 -6.10 -14.95
CA THR A 5 -15.28 -6.25 -15.46
C THR A 5 -14.52 -7.29 -14.65
N GLN A 6 -13.90 -8.26 -15.32
CA GLN A 6 -13.07 -9.27 -14.68
C GLN A 6 -11.80 -8.65 -14.09
N THR A 7 -11.36 -9.19 -12.95
CA THR A 7 -10.03 -8.91 -12.43
C THR A 7 -8.99 -9.71 -13.24
N PHE A 8 -7.72 -9.34 -13.15
CA PHE A 8 -6.64 -10.11 -13.78
C PHE A 8 -6.60 -11.55 -13.27
N SER A 9 -6.86 -11.75 -11.98
CA SER A 9 -6.90 -13.08 -11.38
C SER A 9 -8.01 -13.94 -11.99
N GLU A 10 -9.22 -13.38 -12.14
CA GLU A 10 -10.36 -14.04 -12.75
C GLU A 10 -10.12 -14.35 -14.24
N ALA A 11 -9.36 -13.51 -14.92
CA ALA A 11 -8.98 -13.70 -16.32
C ALA A 11 -7.82 -14.68 -16.51
N GLY A 12 -7.31 -15.31 -15.45
CA GLY A 12 -6.24 -16.29 -15.51
C GLY A 12 -4.84 -15.75 -15.23
N PHE A 13 -4.71 -14.50 -14.85
CA PHE A 13 -3.43 -13.83 -14.55
C PHE A 13 -3.28 -13.62 -13.04
N ALA A 14 -3.31 -14.71 -12.27
CA ALA A 14 -3.29 -14.65 -10.80
C ALA A 14 -2.05 -13.96 -10.21
N LYS A 15 -0.92 -13.98 -10.93
CA LYS A 15 0.31 -13.30 -10.51
C LYS A 15 0.30 -11.81 -10.81
N LEU A 16 -0.64 -11.32 -11.61
CA LEU A 16 -0.74 -9.95 -12.02
C LEU A 16 -1.77 -9.21 -11.15
N GLN A 17 -1.37 -8.85 -9.95
CA GLN A 17 -2.19 -8.12 -8.99
C GLN A 17 -1.48 -6.86 -8.50
N PRO A 18 -1.28 -5.86 -9.38
CA PRO A 18 -0.64 -4.63 -8.98
C PRO A 18 -1.57 -3.77 -8.12
N TYR A 19 -1.03 -3.22 -7.05
CA TYR A 19 -1.72 -2.26 -6.19
C TYR A 19 -0.99 -0.93 -6.21
N ALA A 20 -1.75 0.15 -6.33
CA ALA A 20 -1.25 1.46 -5.95
C ALA A 20 -1.50 1.63 -4.45
N TRP A 21 -0.49 2.04 -3.70
CA TRP A 21 -0.62 2.22 -2.26
C TRP A 21 0.02 3.54 -1.82
N LEU A 22 -0.49 4.06 -0.72
CA LEU A 22 0.01 5.28 -0.10
C LEU A 22 0.41 4.97 1.33
N GLY A 23 1.55 5.47 1.74
CA GLY A 23 2.04 5.32 3.09
C GLY A 23 2.51 6.65 3.66
N VAL A 24 2.64 6.70 4.97
CA VAL A 24 3.21 7.83 5.69
C VAL A 24 4.52 7.37 6.32
N VAL A 25 5.56 8.16 6.14
CA VAL A 25 6.89 7.87 6.69
C VAL A 25 7.33 8.97 7.63
N ALA A 26 8.10 8.59 8.64
CA ALA A 26 8.74 9.52 9.57
C ALA A 26 10.23 9.68 9.19
N PRO A 27 10.85 10.80 9.59
CA PRO A 27 12.28 11.00 9.36
C PRO A 27 13.14 9.90 10.00
N PRO A 28 14.32 9.61 9.44
CA PRO A 28 15.28 8.73 10.09
C PRO A 28 15.60 9.19 11.51
N GLY A 29 15.73 8.25 12.44
CA GLY A 29 15.99 8.57 13.85
C GLY A 29 14.75 8.86 14.68
N THR A 30 13.54 8.81 14.11
CA THR A 30 12.31 8.91 14.89
C THR A 30 12.24 7.73 15.87
N SER A 31 12.00 8.03 17.16
CA SER A 31 11.96 6.99 18.18
C SER A 31 10.77 6.04 17.97
N ALA A 32 10.94 4.79 18.37
CA ALA A 32 9.89 3.78 18.24
C ALA A 32 8.59 4.16 18.99
N PRO A 33 8.62 4.74 20.21
CA PRO A 33 7.40 5.21 20.88
C PRO A 33 6.65 6.28 20.10
N ILE A 34 7.36 7.23 19.49
CA ILE A 34 6.74 8.28 18.67
C ILE A 34 6.14 7.70 17.40
N ALA A 35 6.85 6.80 16.72
CA ALA A 35 6.34 6.12 15.54
C ALA A 35 5.06 5.33 15.86
N ALA A 36 5.03 4.63 16.98
CA ALA A 36 3.86 3.89 17.44
C ALA A 36 2.69 4.83 17.75
N LEU A 37 2.94 5.97 18.39
CA LEU A 37 1.91 6.97 18.69
C LEU A 37 1.26 7.49 17.41
N ILE A 38 2.06 7.87 16.43
CA ILE A 38 1.57 8.35 15.12
C ILE A 38 0.78 7.26 14.41
N SER A 39 1.32 6.06 14.37
CA SER A 39 0.67 4.91 13.71
C SER A 39 -0.69 4.59 14.34
N ASN A 40 -0.77 4.58 15.66
CA ASN A 40 -2.03 4.35 16.38
C ASN A 40 -3.05 5.45 16.12
N ALA A 41 -2.61 6.71 16.12
CA ALA A 41 -3.49 7.84 15.82
C ALA A 41 -4.04 7.76 14.39
N MET A 42 -3.22 7.40 13.44
CA MET A 42 -3.65 7.21 12.04
C MET A 42 -4.62 6.03 11.91
N ALA A 43 -4.34 4.91 12.57
CA ALA A 43 -5.23 3.76 12.54
C ALA A 43 -6.62 4.08 13.12
N GLN A 44 -6.66 4.87 14.19
CA GLN A 44 -7.92 5.35 14.77
C GLN A 44 -8.66 6.29 13.81
N ALA A 45 -7.95 7.22 13.18
CA ALA A 45 -8.54 8.13 12.19
C ALA A 45 -9.15 7.37 11.01
N LEU A 46 -8.50 6.30 10.56
CA LEU A 46 -9.00 5.47 9.47
C LEU A 46 -10.26 4.67 9.83
N ARG A 47 -10.57 4.51 11.10
CA ARG A 47 -11.80 3.87 11.57
C ARG A 47 -12.99 4.83 11.63
N HIS A 48 -12.75 6.12 11.52
CA HIS A 48 -13.80 7.11 11.57
C HIS A 48 -14.72 6.97 10.35
N PRO A 49 -16.06 6.90 10.53
CA PRO A 49 -16.98 6.65 9.43
C PRO A 49 -16.89 7.64 8.27
N GLU A 50 -16.68 8.92 8.57
CA GLU A 50 -16.54 9.95 7.55
C GLU A 50 -15.26 9.75 6.72
N VAL A 51 -14.15 9.36 7.35
CA VAL A 51 -12.89 9.06 6.66
C VAL A 51 -13.06 7.83 5.76
N GLN A 52 -13.69 6.78 6.29
CA GLN A 52 -13.95 5.56 5.52
C GLN A 52 -14.83 5.86 4.30
N LYS A 53 -15.83 6.71 4.47
CA LYS A 53 -16.70 7.11 3.36
C LYS A 53 -15.91 7.85 2.28
N ARG A 54 -15.07 8.80 2.67
CA ARG A 54 -14.25 9.56 1.71
C ARG A 54 -13.27 8.67 0.97
N LEU A 55 -12.65 7.71 1.65
CA LEU A 55 -11.75 6.75 1.02
C LEU A 55 -12.49 5.83 0.06
N ALA A 56 -13.66 5.34 0.44
CA ALA A 56 -14.50 4.52 -0.43
C ALA A 56 -14.93 5.28 -1.69
N ASP A 57 -15.33 6.56 -1.53
CA ASP A 57 -15.68 7.42 -2.66
C ASP A 57 -14.50 7.64 -3.62
N ALA A 58 -13.26 7.60 -3.08
CA ALA A 58 -12.03 7.67 -3.86
C ALA A 58 -11.53 6.28 -4.34
N VAL A 59 -12.33 5.24 -4.15
CA VAL A 59 -11.99 3.85 -4.50
C VAL A 59 -10.67 3.41 -3.84
N THR A 60 -10.47 3.82 -2.59
CA THR A 60 -9.27 3.54 -1.80
C THR A 60 -9.66 2.76 -0.55
N GLU A 61 -8.94 1.69 -0.27
CA GLU A 61 -9.14 0.87 0.91
C GLU A 61 -8.27 1.37 2.06
N ALA A 62 -8.86 1.49 3.25
CA ALA A 62 -8.13 1.85 4.47
C ALA A 62 -7.48 0.59 5.06
N VAL A 63 -6.17 0.59 5.22
CA VAL A 63 -5.42 -0.56 5.76
C VAL A 63 -5.06 -0.35 7.23
N GLY A 64 -4.43 0.77 7.57
CA GLY A 64 -4.06 1.09 8.95
C GLY A 64 -3.04 0.12 9.55
N SER A 65 -2.05 -0.31 8.77
CA SER A 65 -1.02 -1.26 9.23
C SER A 65 -0.12 -0.67 10.30
N THR A 66 0.44 -1.55 11.13
CA THR A 66 1.48 -1.18 12.12
C THR A 66 2.79 -0.84 11.42
N PRO A 67 3.75 -0.15 12.12
CA PRO A 67 5.06 0.09 11.54
C PRO A 67 5.78 -1.18 11.08
N ALA A 68 5.69 -2.25 11.85
CA ALA A 68 6.32 -3.53 11.49
C ALA A 68 5.69 -4.17 10.26
N GLU A 69 4.36 -4.17 10.19
CA GLU A 69 3.61 -4.67 9.03
C GLU A 69 3.90 -3.84 7.78
N THR A 70 3.98 -2.52 7.92
CA THR A 70 4.31 -1.62 6.82
C THR A 70 5.73 -1.86 6.32
N ALA A 71 6.69 -2.04 7.21
CA ALA A 71 8.08 -2.33 6.83
C ALA A 71 8.17 -3.65 6.05
N ALA A 72 7.49 -4.69 6.49
CA ALA A 72 7.43 -5.97 5.80
C ALA A 72 6.80 -5.84 4.42
N PHE A 73 5.68 -5.12 4.32
CA PHE A 73 4.98 -4.86 3.06
C PHE A 73 5.88 -4.11 2.06
N VAL A 74 6.55 -3.06 2.50
CA VAL A 74 7.45 -2.27 1.65
C VAL A 74 8.62 -3.14 1.15
N ALA A 75 9.18 -3.99 2.02
CA ALA A 75 10.26 -4.91 1.63
C ALA A 75 9.80 -5.89 0.54
N GLU A 76 8.61 -6.47 0.69
CA GLU A 76 8.03 -7.37 -0.31
C GLU A 76 7.76 -6.65 -1.63
N GLU A 77 7.20 -5.45 -1.59
CA GLU A 77 6.93 -4.65 -2.78
C GLU A 77 8.21 -4.27 -3.51
N ARG A 78 9.26 -3.90 -2.78
CA ARG A 78 10.58 -3.61 -3.38
C ARG A 78 11.15 -4.82 -4.10
N ALA A 79 11.13 -5.98 -3.47
CA ALA A 79 11.64 -7.21 -4.06
C ALA A 79 10.86 -7.59 -5.32
N LYS A 80 9.54 -7.52 -5.26
CA LYS A 80 8.64 -7.82 -6.37
C LYS A 80 8.89 -6.89 -7.56
N TRP A 81 8.90 -5.59 -7.34
CA TRP A 81 9.08 -4.63 -8.41
C TRP A 81 10.51 -4.61 -8.94
N HIS A 82 11.50 -4.87 -8.10
CA HIS A 82 12.89 -5.06 -8.54
C HIS A 82 13.00 -6.22 -9.54
N GLU A 83 12.36 -7.34 -9.24
CA GLU A 83 12.33 -8.49 -10.14
C GLU A 83 11.59 -8.19 -11.46
N VAL A 84 10.46 -7.48 -11.38
CA VAL A 84 9.71 -7.07 -12.58
C VAL A 84 10.55 -6.15 -13.47
N ILE A 85 11.19 -5.14 -12.88
CA ILE A 85 12.04 -4.18 -13.60
C ILE A 85 13.20 -4.91 -14.27
N ARG A 86 13.84 -5.82 -13.55
CA ARG A 86 14.96 -6.60 -14.06
C ARG A 86 14.55 -7.52 -15.21
N SER A 87 13.46 -8.26 -15.04
CA SER A 87 13.00 -9.23 -16.07
C SER A 87 12.42 -8.54 -17.29
N ALA A 88 11.82 -7.38 -17.14
CA ALA A 88 11.29 -6.58 -18.24
C ALA A 88 12.36 -5.69 -18.89
N ASN A 89 13.58 -5.69 -18.35
CA ASN A 89 14.70 -4.90 -18.84
C ASN A 89 14.40 -3.40 -18.95
N VAL A 90 13.66 -2.89 -17.95
CA VAL A 90 13.30 -1.47 -17.88
C VAL A 90 14.50 -0.67 -17.35
N THR A 91 14.89 0.35 -18.07
CA THR A 91 15.96 1.27 -17.64
C THR A 91 15.41 2.67 -17.46
N VAL A 92 15.97 3.39 -16.49
CA VAL A 92 15.63 4.80 -16.31
C VAL A 92 16.38 5.62 -17.35
N ALA A 93 15.66 6.43 -18.10
CA ALA A 93 16.28 7.38 -19.02
C ALA A 93 16.86 8.56 -18.22
N ASP A 94 18.12 8.89 -18.47
CA ASP A 94 18.80 10.05 -17.87
C ASP A 94 18.29 11.37 -18.48
#